data_602c59547da33dfa26cba269b50384c8
#
_entry.id   602c59547da33dfa26cba269b50384c8
#
_cell.length_a   1.000
_cell.length_b   1.000
_cell.length_c   1.000
_cell.angle_alpha   90.00
_cell.angle_beta   90.00
_cell.angle_gamma   90.00
#
_symmetry.space_group_name_H-M   'P 1'
#
loop_
_entity.id
_entity.type
_entity.pdbx_description
1 polymer ?
#
loop_
_entity_poly.entity_id
_entity_poly.type
_entity_poly.pdbx_seq_one_letter_code
_entity_poly.pdbx_strand_id
1 'polypeptide(L)'
;MDTQYNTTYEFDFTGKIQFGDMPVEQLHKLFQDGRVASKFLEHTVPTWFPDLEFVDAKGHDHVSKTTERKFDLKGFTKGGACYAPSTMVGAKRKIDKAVLHEHANSIDYIISDVTEFPKVRVVFKKGTDLVRDYPSGKISVKERKNLFG
;
A
#
# COMPACT_ATOMS: atom_id res chain seq x y z
N MET A 1 16.75 -3.95 -1.13
CA MET A 1 16.86 -2.57 -0.66
C MET A 1 16.47 -2.52 0.82
N ASP A 2 17.04 -1.60 1.54
CA ASP A 2 16.68 -1.39 2.93
C ASP A 2 15.38 -0.61 3.05
N THR A 3 14.58 -0.96 4.05
CA THR A 3 13.33 -0.26 4.34
C THR A 3 13.62 1.04 5.06
N GLN A 4 13.43 2.16 4.37
CA GLN A 4 13.59 3.50 4.94
C GLN A 4 12.24 4.25 4.91
N TYR A 5 11.84 4.76 6.06
CA TYR A 5 10.59 5.53 6.15
C TYR A 5 10.71 6.86 5.41
N ASN A 6 9.59 7.29 4.83
CA ASN A 6 9.47 8.58 4.14
C ASN A 6 10.41 8.74 2.93
N THR A 7 10.92 7.63 2.42
CA THR A 7 11.71 7.58 1.19
C THR A 7 10.85 6.99 0.09
N THR A 8 10.77 7.64 -1.05
CA THR A 8 9.99 7.15 -2.19
C THR A 8 10.85 6.28 -3.07
N TYR A 9 10.42 5.03 -3.26
CA TYR A 9 11.05 4.08 -4.18
C TYR A 9 10.22 4.01 -5.45
N GLU A 10 10.88 3.98 -6.61
CA GLU A 10 10.22 3.93 -7.91
C GLU A 10 10.54 2.62 -8.62
N PHE A 11 9.50 2.00 -9.16
CA PHE A 11 9.61 0.76 -9.92
C PHE A 11 8.84 0.91 -11.24
N ASP A 12 9.37 0.33 -12.31
CA ASP A 12 8.76 0.40 -13.63
C ASP A 12 8.54 -1.01 -14.18
N PHE A 13 7.28 -1.35 -14.41
CA PHE A 13 6.89 -2.64 -14.97
C PHE A 13 6.74 -2.61 -16.48
N THR A 14 7.10 -1.52 -17.16
CA THR A 14 7.01 -1.41 -18.63
C THR A 14 7.76 -2.57 -19.29
N GLY A 15 7.06 -3.31 -20.15
CA GLY A 15 7.62 -4.45 -20.86
C GLY A 15 7.88 -5.69 -20.00
N LYS A 16 7.46 -5.67 -18.73
CA LYS A 16 7.75 -6.77 -17.78
C LYS A 16 6.53 -7.61 -17.44
N ILE A 17 5.35 -7.20 -17.87
CA ILE A 17 4.11 -7.92 -17.56
C ILE A 17 3.35 -8.27 -18.83
N GLN A 18 2.76 -9.46 -18.84
CA GLN A 18 1.94 -9.94 -19.94
C GLN A 18 0.93 -10.92 -19.38
N PHE A 19 -0.30 -10.90 -19.87
CA PHE A 19 -1.32 -11.86 -19.47
C PHE A 19 -2.02 -12.38 -20.71
N GLY A 20 -1.55 -13.53 -21.21
CA GLY A 20 -2.10 -14.15 -22.40
C GLY A 20 -2.10 -13.20 -23.60
N ASP A 21 -3.22 -13.12 -24.31
CA ASP A 21 -3.40 -12.27 -25.48
C ASP A 21 -4.00 -10.89 -25.13
N MET A 22 -4.14 -10.58 -23.85
CA MET A 22 -4.68 -9.28 -23.45
C MET A 22 -3.78 -8.14 -23.92
N PRO A 23 -4.32 -7.08 -24.55
CA PRO A 23 -3.51 -5.91 -24.90
C PRO A 23 -2.84 -5.31 -23.65
N VAL A 24 -1.57 -4.96 -23.77
CA VAL A 24 -0.76 -4.47 -22.65
C VAL A 24 -1.38 -3.21 -22.03
N GLU A 25 -1.91 -2.30 -22.84
CA GLU A 25 -2.55 -1.07 -22.35
C GLU A 25 -3.79 -1.39 -21.48
N GLN A 26 -4.54 -2.42 -21.86
CA GLN A 26 -5.69 -2.87 -21.06
C GLN A 26 -5.24 -3.45 -19.72
N LEU A 27 -4.17 -4.23 -19.74
CA LEU A 27 -3.58 -4.79 -18.52
C LEU A 27 -3.09 -3.68 -17.59
N HIS A 28 -2.42 -2.65 -18.13
CA HIS A 28 -1.96 -1.49 -17.34
C HIS A 28 -3.13 -0.77 -16.67
N LYS A 29 -4.25 -0.61 -17.38
CA LYS A 29 -5.45 0.03 -16.81
C LYS A 29 -6.05 -0.80 -15.67
N LEU A 30 -6.08 -2.12 -15.81
CA LEU A 30 -6.57 -3.00 -14.75
C LEU A 30 -5.75 -2.86 -13.48
N PHE A 31 -4.42 -2.73 -13.61
CA PHE A 31 -3.53 -2.58 -12.45
C PHE A 31 -3.58 -1.18 -11.83
N GLN A 32 -4.28 -0.21 -12.43
CA GLN A 32 -4.57 1.05 -11.77
C GLN A 32 -5.69 0.91 -10.72
N ASP A 33 -6.42 -0.19 -10.72
CA ASP A 33 -7.33 -0.56 -9.63
C ASP A 33 -6.52 -1.15 -8.48
N GLY A 34 -6.57 -0.51 -7.32
CA GLY A 34 -5.79 -0.94 -6.16
C GLY A 34 -6.12 -2.36 -5.69
N ARG A 35 -7.35 -2.83 -5.88
CA ARG A 35 -7.74 -4.19 -5.50
C ARG A 35 -7.05 -5.24 -6.37
N VAL A 36 -6.84 -4.94 -7.65
CA VAL A 36 -6.10 -5.82 -8.56
C VAL A 36 -4.62 -5.77 -8.26
N ALA A 37 -4.04 -4.58 -8.21
CA ALA A 37 -2.60 -4.38 -8.02
C ALA A 37 -2.10 -4.89 -6.66
N SER A 38 -2.87 -4.68 -5.59
CA SER A 38 -2.43 -5.01 -4.23
C SER A 38 -2.04 -6.47 -4.06
N LYS A 39 -2.78 -7.39 -4.65
CA LYS A 39 -2.47 -8.83 -4.53
C LYS A 39 -1.12 -9.18 -5.13
N PHE A 40 -0.80 -8.60 -6.28
CA PHE A 40 0.50 -8.82 -6.91
C PHE A 40 1.63 -8.12 -6.15
N LEU A 41 1.38 -6.91 -5.68
CA LEU A 41 2.38 -6.14 -4.94
C LEU A 41 2.70 -6.77 -3.58
N GLU A 42 1.73 -7.38 -2.90
CA GLU A 42 1.97 -8.12 -1.67
C GLU A 42 3.06 -9.18 -1.84
N HIS A 43 3.06 -9.86 -2.98
CA HIS A 43 4.06 -10.88 -3.31
C HIS A 43 5.33 -10.31 -3.93
N THR A 44 5.26 -9.13 -4.53
CA THR A 44 6.41 -8.48 -5.17
C THR A 44 7.29 -7.74 -4.16
N VAL A 45 6.69 -7.14 -3.14
CA VAL A 45 7.41 -6.35 -2.13
C VAL A 45 8.58 -7.12 -1.50
N PRO A 46 8.46 -8.40 -1.13
CA PRO A 46 9.61 -9.13 -0.58
C PRO A 46 10.77 -9.31 -1.56
N THR A 47 10.51 -9.24 -2.86
CA THR A 47 11.59 -9.30 -3.86
C THR A 47 12.39 -8.00 -3.92
N TRP A 48 11.73 -6.87 -3.65
CA TRP A 48 12.37 -5.56 -3.60
C TRP A 48 13.03 -5.29 -2.24
N PHE A 49 12.40 -5.78 -1.17
CA PHE A 49 12.83 -5.57 0.21
C PHE A 49 12.93 -6.92 0.92
N PRO A 50 14.09 -7.61 0.78
CA PRO A 50 14.24 -8.99 1.29
C PRO A 50 14.08 -9.16 2.80
N ASP A 51 14.19 -8.08 3.59
CA ASP A 51 13.91 -8.12 5.02
C ASP A 51 12.43 -8.37 5.32
N LEU A 52 11.55 -8.04 4.38
CA LEU A 52 10.12 -8.21 4.56
C LEU A 52 9.68 -9.60 4.12
N GLU A 53 8.92 -10.27 4.97
CA GLU A 53 8.30 -11.56 4.68
C GLU A 53 6.81 -11.36 4.49
N PHE A 54 6.27 -11.90 3.39
CA PHE A 54 4.83 -11.93 3.21
C PHE A 54 4.22 -12.94 4.18
N VAL A 55 3.23 -12.49 4.94
CA VAL A 55 2.50 -13.33 5.88
C VAL A 55 1.01 -13.11 5.62
N ASP A 56 0.26 -14.15 5.35
CA ASP A 56 -1.18 -14.05 5.12
C ASP A 56 -1.89 -14.01 6.48
N ALA A 57 -1.66 -12.92 7.24
CA ALA A 57 -2.17 -12.76 8.58
C ALA A 57 -3.32 -11.75 8.63
N LYS A 58 -4.18 -11.88 9.62
CA LYS A 58 -5.27 -10.95 9.84
C LYS A 58 -4.71 -9.61 10.35
N GLY A 59 -4.99 -8.55 9.60
CA GLY A 59 -4.63 -7.18 9.98
C GLY A 59 -3.25 -6.70 9.52
N HIS A 60 -2.43 -7.57 8.91
CA HIS A 60 -1.16 -7.15 8.31
C HIS A 60 -0.72 -8.12 7.22
N ASP A 61 0.10 -7.63 6.28
CA ASP A 61 0.52 -8.39 5.10
C ASP A 61 1.99 -8.82 5.16
N HIS A 62 2.83 -8.07 5.85
CA HIS A 62 4.27 -8.29 5.91
C HIS A 62 4.82 -8.11 7.32
N VAL A 63 5.94 -8.78 7.58
CA VAL A 63 6.67 -8.66 8.85
C VAL A 63 8.15 -8.51 8.52
N SER A 64 8.81 -7.56 9.19
CA SER A 64 10.27 -7.45 9.11
C SER A 64 10.92 -8.63 9.83
N LYS A 65 11.84 -9.30 9.15
CA LYS A 65 12.58 -10.43 9.72
C LYS A 65 13.55 -10.01 10.82
N THR A 66 14.04 -8.76 10.77
CA THR A 66 15.02 -8.25 11.74
C THR A 66 14.37 -7.58 12.93
N THR A 67 13.30 -6.80 12.73
CA THR A 67 12.67 -6.00 13.80
C THR A 67 11.36 -6.58 14.31
N GLU A 68 10.79 -7.56 13.59
CA GLU A 68 9.46 -8.12 13.84
C GLU A 68 8.32 -7.09 13.66
N ARG A 69 8.62 -5.91 13.11
CA ARG A 69 7.62 -4.88 12.85
C ARG A 69 6.64 -5.35 11.77
N LYS A 70 5.36 -5.13 12.01
CA LYS A 70 4.27 -5.50 11.11
C LYS A 70 3.95 -4.37 10.14
N PHE A 71 3.66 -4.73 8.89
CA PHE A 71 3.29 -3.78 7.83
C PHE A 71 2.02 -4.21 7.15
N ASP A 72 1.18 -3.25 6.80
CA ASP A 72 0.01 -3.46 5.96
C ASP A 72 0.20 -2.70 4.64
N LEU A 73 -0.04 -3.38 3.52
CA LEU A 73 0.11 -2.78 2.19
C LEU A 73 -1.21 -2.15 1.77
N LYS A 74 -1.16 -0.89 1.37
CA LYS A 74 -2.32 -0.13 0.90
C LYS A 74 -2.03 0.48 -0.46
N GLY A 75 -2.98 0.32 -1.40
CA GLY A 75 -2.90 0.94 -2.71
C GLY A 75 -3.35 2.40 -2.68
N PHE A 76 -2.61 3.24 -3.38
CA PHE A 76 -3.00 4.63 -3.63
C PHE A 76 -3.42 4.74 -5.10
N THR A 77 -4.68 5.12 -5.31
CA THR A 77 -5.29 5.20 -6.63
C THR A 77 -5.82 6.61 -6.91
N LYS A 78 -6.54 6.79 -8.02
CA LYS A 78 -7.23 8.05 -8.31
C LYS A 78 -8.26 8.42 -7.25
N GLY A 79 -8.72 7.45 -6.47
CA GLY A 79 -9.60 7.68 -5.31
C GLY A 79 -8.85 7.93 -4.01
N GLY A 80 -7.52 8.03 -4.05
CA GLY A 80 -6.68 8.15 -2.86
C GLY A 80 -6.39 6.80 -2.22
N ALA A 81 -6.24 6.78 -0.91
CA ALA A 81 -6.01 5.56 -0.15
C ALA A 81 -6.85 5.56 1.14
N CYS A 82 -7.17 4.36 1.62
CA CYS A 82 -7.78 4.16 2.93
C CYS A 82 -6.88 3.20 3.70
N TYR A 83 -6.29 3.65 4.80
CA TYR A 83 -5.39 2.81 5.58
C TYR A 83 -6.07 2.14 6.76
N ALA A 84 -7.38 2.34 6.91
CA ALA A 84 -8.14 1.62 7.93
C ALA A 84 -8.13 0.11 7.68
N PRO A 85 -8.24 -0.73 8.73
CA PRO A 85 -8.36 -2.17 8.55
C PRO A 85 -9.53 -2.53 7.63
N SER A 86 -9.35 -3.57 6.81
CA SER A 86 -10.37 -3.99 5.84
C SER A 86 -11.73 -4.31 6.48
N THR A 87 -11.74 -4.68 7.75
CA THR A 87 -12.97 -4.92 8.51
C THR A 87 -13.83 -3.67 8.70
N MET A 88 -13.23 -2.49 8.56
CA MET A 88 -13.92 -1.19 8.69
C MET A 88 -14.26 -0.55 7.36
N VAL A 89 -13.92 -1.18 6.25
CA VAL A 89 -14.07 -0.61 4.89
C VAL A 89 -15.11 -1.42 4.12
N GLY A 90 -15.92 -0.70 3.34
CA GLY A 90 -16.92 -1.32 2.48
C GLY A 90 -18.34 -0.86 2.83
N ALA A 91 -19.32 -1.36 2.08
CA ALA A 91 -20.72 -1.00 2.24
C ALA A 91 -21.23 -1.30 3.67
N LYS A 92 -21.91 -0.34 4.27
CA LYS A 92 -22.48 -0.42 5.61
C LYS A 92 -21.47 -0.54 6.75
N ARG A 93 -20.19 -0.36 6.48
CA ARG A 93 -19.13 -0.37 7.50
C ARG A 93 -18.69 1.06 7.78
N LYS A 94 -18.35 1.32 9.03
CA LYS A 94 -17.86 2.63 9.47
C LYS A 94 -16.48 2.48 10.09
N ILE A 95 -15.66 3.51 9.93
CA ILE A 95 -14.36 3.57 10.56
C ILE A 95 -14.56 4.03 12.01
N ASP A 96 -14.23 3.14 12.96
CA ASP A 96 -14.16 3.48 14.37
C ASP A 96 -12.80 4.14 14.63
N LYS A 97 -12.79 5.42 14.93
CA LYS A 97 -11.56 6.19 15.11
C LYS A 97 -10.66 5.67 16.23
N ALA A 98 -11.26 5.22 17.35
CA ALA A 98 -10.48 4.69 18.47
C ALA A 98 -9.76 3.40 18.10
N VAL A 99 -10.46 2.48 17.41
CA VAL A 99 -9.88 1.23 16.93
C VAL A 99 -8.84 1.50 15.84
N LEU A 100 -9.11 2.45 14.94
CA LEU A 100 -8.15 2.85 13.92
C LEU A 100 -6.85 3.35 14.53
N HIS A 101 -6.93 4.23 15.53
CA HIS A 101 -5.75 4.79 16.19
C HIS A 101 -4.95 3.71 16.92
N GLU A 102 -5.62 2.81 17.60
CA GLU A 102 -4.98 1.67 18.26
C GLU A 102 -4.26 0.77 17.26
N HIS A 103 -4.93 0.44 16.16
CA HIS A 103 -4.35 -0.37 15.09
C HIS A 103 -3.14 0.33 14.45
N ALA A 104 -3.26 1.62 14.12
CA ALA A 104 -2.19 2.39 13.50
C ALA A 104 -0.98 2.58 14.42
N ASN A 105 -1.17 2.56 15.74
CA ASN A 105 -0.06 2.62 16.69
C ASN A 105 0.72 1.30 16.74
N SER A 106 0.13 0.20 16.31
CA SER A 106 0.73 -1.13 16.41
C SER A 106 1.41 -1.61 15.13
N ILE A 107 1.12 -0.99 13.98
CA ILE A 107 1.69 -1.39 12.68
C ILE A 107 2.16 -0.18 11.88
N ASP A 108 2.96 -0.46 10.86
CA ASP A 108 3.34 0.52 9.86
C ASP A 108 2.74 0.14 8.50
N TYR A 109 2.89 1.01 7.51
CA TYR A 109 2.20 0.87 6.24
C TYR A 109 3.18 0.95 5.07
N ILE A 110 2.87 0.16 4.04
CA ILE A 110 3.52 0.25 2.73
C ILE A 110 2.47 0.82 1.79
N ILE A 111 2.65 2.07 1.35
CA ILE A 111 1.69 2.71 0.45
C ILE A 111 2.25 2.67 -0.96
N SER A 112 1.51 2.04 -1.87
CA SER A 112 1.91 1.89 -3.27
C SER A 112 1.01 2.71 -4.17
N ASP A 113 1.62 3.68 -4.85
CA ASP A 113 0.95 4.53 -5.83
C ASP A 113 0.90 3.81 -7.18
N VAL A 114 -0.29 3.38 -7.58
CA VAL A 114 -0.54 2.70 -8.85
C VAL A 114 -1.29 3.58 -9.84
N THR A 115 -1.43 4.89 -9.54
CA THR A 115 -2.17 5.83 -10.41
C THR A 115 -1.58 5.91 -11.80
N GLU A 116 -0.28 5.72 -11.94
CA GLU A 116 0.45 5.79 -13.22
C GLU A 116 1.03 4.44 -13.63
N PHE A 117 0.41 3.33 -13.18
CA PHE A 117 0.86 2.01 -13.58
C PHE A 117 1.05 1.96 -15.12
N PRO A 118 2.16 1.47 -15.68
CA PRO A 118 3.13 0.52 -15.09
C PRO A 118 4.23 1.11 -14.21
N LYS A 119 4.24 2.41 -13.97
CA LYS A 119 5.15 3.02 -13.01
C LYS A 119 4.50 3.00 -11.62
N VAL A 120 5.22 2.47 -10.65
CA VAL A 120 4.73 2.31 -9.27
C VAL A 120 5.70 3.03 -8.34
N ARG A 121 5.16 3.82 -7.44
CA ARG A 121 5.96 4.43 -6.36
C ARG A 121 5.53 3.84 -5.03
N VAL A 122 6.49 3.56 -4.19
CA VAL A 122 6.27 2.93 -2.88
C VAL A 122 6.91 3.78 -1.80
N VAL A 123 6.18 4.00 -0.71
CA VAL A 123 6.69 4.70 0.46
C VAL A 123 6.29 3.93 1.72
N PHE A 124 7.23 3.85 2.69
CA PHE A 124 6.97 3.29 4.00
C PHE A 124 6.58 4.41 4.95
N LYS A 125 5.45 4.25 5.63
CA LYS A 125 4.94 5.23 6.59
C LYS A 125 4.71 4.58 7.94
N LYS A 126 5.12 5.27 9.00
CA LYS A 126 4.76 4.85 10.35
C LYS A 126 3.27 5.05 10.56
N GLY A 127 2.62 4.08 11.19
CA GLY A 127 1.20 4.17 11.50
C GLY A 127 0.89 5.38 12.37
N THR A 128 1.78 5.71 13.31
CA THR A 128 1.65 6.90 14.17
C THR A 128 1.65 8.21 13.35
N ASP A 129 2.46 8.27 12.28
CA ASP A 129 2.50 9.45 11.41
C ASP A 129 1.22 9.57 10.58
N LEU A 130 0.72 8.45 10.06
CA LEU A 130 -0.51 8.46 9.25
C LEU A 130 -1.72 8.88 10.08
N VAL A 131 -1.86 8.37 11.29
CA VAL A 131 -3.00 8.72 12.13
C VAL A 131 -2.94 10.16 12.63
N ARG A 132 -1.73 10.70 12.80
CA ARG A 132 -1.54 12.12 13.12
C ARG A 132 -1.95 13.02 11.95
N ASP A 133 -1.49 12.69 10.73
CA ASP A 133 -1.69 13.53 9.55
C ASP A 133 -3.05 13.30 8.87
N TYR A 134 -3.58 12.08 8.97
CA TYR A 134 -4.84 11.67 8.32
C TYR A 134 -5.73 10.90 9.31
N PRO A 135 -6.24 11.57 10.34
CA PRO A 135 -6.94 10.89 11.44
C PRO A 135 -8.26 10.22 11.05
N SER A 136 -8.80 10.50 9.88
CA SER A 136 -10.03 9.87 9.41
C SER A 136 -9.83 8.43 8.88
N GLY A 137 -8.59 8.01 8.66
CA GLY A 137 -8.27 6.73 8.01
C GLY A 137 -8.23 6.81 6.50
N LYS A 138 -8.54 7.98 5.93
CA LYS A 138 -8.57 8.21 4.49
C LYS A 138 -7.57 9.28 4.08
N ILE A 139 -6.91 9.03 2.96
CA ILE A 139 -5.93 9.94 2.37
C ILE A 139 -6.45 10.34 0.99
N SER A 140 -6.75 11.62 0.81
CA SER A 140 -7.22 12.15 -0.48
C SER A 140 -6.15 12.02 -1.56
N VAL A 141 -6.56 11.86 -2.82
CA VAL A 141 -5.65 11.88 -3.97
C VAL A 141 -4.84 13.19 -4.03
N LYS A 142 -5.37 14.29 -3.48
CA LYS A 142 -4.67 15.58 -3.39
C LYS A 142 -3.39 15.50 -2.57
N GLU A 143 -3.27 14.51 -1.70
CA GLU A 143 -2.09 14.30 -0.86
C GLU A 143 -0.97 13.50 -1.54
N ARG A 144 -1.17 13.12 -2.78
CA ARG A 144 -0.20 12.31 -3.54
C ARG A 144 1.21 12.91 -3.51
N LYS A 145 1.30 14.21 -3.74
CA LYS A 145 2.59 14.92 -3.73
C LYS A 145 3.23 14.93 -2.34
N ASN A 146 2.43 15.09 -1.29
CA ASN A 146 2.93 15.08 0.08
C ASN A 146 3.41 13.71 0.52
N LEU A 147 2.79 12.64 0.03
CA LEU A 147 3.20 11.27 0.35
C LEU A 147 4.43 10.82 -0.43
N PHE A 148 4.46 11.10 -1.72
CA PHE A 148 5.45 10.52 -2.63
C PHE A 148 6.47 11.53 -3.19
N GLY A 149 6.21 12.80 -3.02
CA GLY A 149 7.08 13.84 -3.55
C GLY A 149 6.80 14.28 -4.97
#